data_8ed506d1dd15c9813bbb5733f39b89bf
#
_entry.id   8ed506d1dd15c9813bbb5733f39b89bf
#
_cell.length_a   1.000
_cell.length_b   1.000
_cell.length_c   1.000
_cell.angle_alpha   90.00
_cell.angle_beta   90.00
_cell.angle_gamma   90.00
#
_symmetry.space_group_name_H-M   'P 1'
#
loop_
_entity.id
_entity.type
_entity.pdbx_description
1 polymer ?
#
loop_
_entity_poly.entity_id
_entity_poly.type
_entity_poly.pdbx_seq_one_letter_code
_entity_poly.pdbx_strand_id
1 'polypeptide(L)'
;MLPVLARELEPESVRESVDLALNSAIEAETLPAESLPSESLPEAEPVPAPVKAEPPKPPAPAVVSVSTGQASWYGPGFFGNRTASGEVLRPGTLTAAHRTLPFGTKVRVTNLWNGRSAVVRINDRGPFHGARVIDLAHGAANQLGLVASGVAKVKLEVLR
;
A
#
# COMPACT_ATOMS: atom_id res chain seq x y z
N MET A 1 29.09 -14.15 55.73
CA MET A 1 30.24 -14.74 55.07
C MET A 1 29.99 -14.80 53.59
N LEU A 2 30.78 -14.07 52.92
CA LEU A 2 31.05 -13.81 51.51
C LEU A 2 31.26 -15.07 50.64
N PRO A 3 31.54 -14.98 49.33
CA PRO A 3 31.31 -13.91 48.36
C PRO A 3 30.71 -14.41 47.03
N VAL A 4 30.12 -13.53 46.24
CA VAL A 4 30.57 -12.94 44.98
C VAL A 4 31.35 -13.88 44.06
N LEU A 5 30.80 -14.05 42.88
CA LEU A 5 31.59 -14.14 41.65
C LEU A 5 30.80 -13.60 40.50
N ALA A 6 31.10 -12.35 40.22
CA ALA A 6 30.90 -11.74 38.91
C ALA A 6 31.68 -12.53 37.87
N ARG A 7 31.05 -12.77 36.73
CA ARG A 7 31.76 -13.21 35.53
C ARG A 7 31.33 -12.33 34.37
N GLU A 8 32.11 -11.27 34.25
CA GLU A 8 32.25 -10.55 32.98
C GLU A 8 32.68 -11.54 31.91
N LEU A 9 32.04 -11.51 30.82
CA LEU A 9 32.59 -11.98 29.56
C LEU A 9 32.42 -10.85 28.54
N GLU A 10 33.55 -10.24 28.30
CA GLU A 10 33.85 -9.27 27.28
C GLU A 10 33.48 -9.76 25.88
N PRO A 11 33.15 -8.82 24.97
CA PRO A 11 32.92 -9.13 23.57
C PRO A 11 34.24 -9.12 22.80
N GLU A 12 34.70 -10.24 22.33
CA GLU A 12 35.73 -10.29 21.29
C GLU A 12 35.10 -10.11 19.92
N SER A 13 35.23 -8.98 19.36
CA SER A 13 35.98 -8.53 18.22
C SER A 13 36.43 -9.65 17.26
N VAL A 14 35.72 -9.77 16.16
CA VAL A 14 36.31 -10.33 14.95
C VAL A 14 36.17 -9.28 13.85
N ARG A 15 37.22 -8.51 13.74
CA ARG A 15 37.62 -7.81 12.52
C ARG A 15 38.39 -8.82 11.67
N GLU A 16 38.41 -8.52 10.41
CA GLU A 16 39.19 -9.12 9.30
C GLU A 16 38.31 -9.97 8.38
N SER A 17 38.25 -9.77 7.11
CA SER A 17 39.24 -9.18 6.23
C SER A 17 38.56 -8.63 4.98
N VAL A 18 38.93 -7.44 4.68
CA VAL A 18 38.93 -6.90 3.34
C VAL A 18 40.14 -7.47 2.59
N ASP A 19 39.95 -7.95 1.41
CA ASP A 19 40.99 -7.99 0.37
C ASP A 19 40.25 -7.87 -0.98
N LEU A 20 40.34 -6.74 -1.57
CA LEU A 20 41.22 -6.30 -2.63
C LEU A 20 41.50 -7.38 -3.68
N ALA A 21 40.81 -7.34 -4.74
CA ALA A 21 41.35 -7.67 -6.05
C ALA A 21 40.93 -6.59 -7.05
N LEU A 22 41.78 -5.64 -7.06
CA LEU A 22 42.02 -4.68 -8.11
C LEU A 22 42.70 -5.42 -9.27
N ASN A 23 42.41 -4.94 -10.47
CA ASN A 23 43.11 -5.14 -11.73
C ASN A 23 42.39 -6.10 -12.70
N SER A 24 42.12 -5.71 -13.91
CA SER A 24 43.04 -5.19 -14.89
C SER A 24 42.28 -4.51 -16.02
N ALA A 25 42.64 -3.30 -16.28
CA ALA A 25 42.56 -2.63 -17.55
C ALA A 25 43.17 -3.50 -18.68
N ILE A 26 42.81 -3.21 -19.87
CA ILE A 26 43.47 -3.28 -21.18
C ILE A 26 42.35 -3.37 -22.20
N GLU A 27 42.31 -2.73 -23.23
CA GLU A 27 43.03 -1.84 -24.10
C GLU A 27 42.08 -1.40 -25.21
N ALA A 28 42.23 -0.17 -25.53
CA ALA A 28 41.61 0.43 -26.70
C ALA A 28 42.18 -0.21 -27.96
N GLU A 29 41.34 -0.50 -28.92
CA GLU A 29 41.77 -0.61 -30.30
C GLU A 29 40.88 0.24 -31.19
N THR A 30 41.56 1.08 -31.85
CA THR A 30 41.17 2.23 -32.68
C THR A 30 40.86 1.77 -34.10
N LEU A 31 39.67 2.18 -34.58
CA LEU A 31 39.30 2.65 -35.93
C LEU A 31 39.85 1.91 -37.18
N PRO A 32 39.15 1.96 -38.34
CA PRO A 32 38.83 3.23 -39.00
C PRO A 32 37.41 3.39 -39.55
N ALA A 33 37.08 4.64 -39.74
CA ALA A 33 35.96 5.15 -40.50
C ALA A 33 36.04 4.77 -41.96
N GLU A 34 34.90 4.34 -42.51
CA GLU A 34 34.69 4.41 -43.96
C GLU A 34 33.33 5.04 -44.24
N SER A 35 33.43 6.03 -45.09
CA SER A 35 32.45 7.01 -45.45
C SER A 35 31.45 6.51 -46.48
N LEU A 36 30.11 6.79 -46.20
CA LEU A 36 29.06 7.22 -47.14
C LEU A 36 28.59 6.26 -48.27
N PRO A 37 27.34 6.33 -48.70
CA PRO A 37 26.61 7.57 -48.98
C PRO A 37 25.20 7.69 -48.42
N SER A 38 24.83 8.92 -48.27
CA SER A 38 23.49 9.46 -48.09
C SER A 38 22.54 8.99 -49.18
N GLU A 39 21.53 8.23 -48.84
CA GLU A 39 20.36 8.06 -49.68
C GLU A 39 19.14 8.48 -48.87
N SER A 40 18.62 9.63 -49.29
CA SER A 40 17.42 10.23 -48.79
C SER A 40 16.22 9.34 -49.08
N LEU A 41 15.63 8.74 -48.02
CA LEU A 41 14.32 8.15 -48.08
C LEU A 41 13.28 9.15 -47.60
N PRO A 42 12.11 9.15 -48.25
CA PRO A 42 11.07 10.16 -47.97
C PRO A 42 10.53 10.06 -46.56
N GLU A 43 10.38 11.24 -45.98
CA GLU A 43 9.68 11.51 -44.75
C GLU A 43 8.32 10.84 -44.76
N ALA A 44 8.18 9.71 -44.02
CA ALA A 44 6.91 9.11 -43.76
C ALA A 44 6.26 9.91 -42.62
N GLU A 45 5.19 10.61 -42.95
CA GLU A 45 4.31 11.26 -41.99
C GLU A 45 3.99 10.30 -40.84
N PRO A 46 3.98 10.76 -39.56
CA PRO A 46 3.59 9.92 -38.46
C PRO A 46 2.09 9.65 -38.57
N VAL A 47 1.73 8.47 -39.03
CA VAL A 47 0.39 7.92 -38.88
C VAL A 47 0.04 7.92 -37.40
N PRO A 48 -1.05 8.56 -36.97
CA PRO A 48 -1.46 8.51 -35.58
C PRO A 48 -1.74 7.04 -35.22
N ALA A 49 -1.00 6.53 -34.23
CA ALA A 49 -1.25 5.22 -33.68
C ALA A 49 -2.71 5.10 -33.26
N PRO A 50 -3.39 3.99 -33.54
CA PRO A 50 -4.76 3.82 -33.10
C PRO A 50 -4.82 3.94 -31.59
N VAL A 51 -5.43 5.01 -31.11
CA VAL A 51 -5.79 5.17 -29.71
C VAL A 51 -6.66 3.96 -29.35
N LYS A 52 -6.06 3.03 -28.61
CA LYS A 52 -6.75 1.89 -28.05
C LYS A 52 -7.86 2.49 -27.17
N ALA A 53 -9.08 2.49 -27.67
CA ALA A 53 -10.24 2.92 -26.93
C ALA A 53 -10.28 2.13 -25.63
N GLU A 54 -10.03 2.80 -24.52
CA GLU A 54 -10.20 2.25 -23.19
C GLU A 54 -11.69 1.86 -23.06
N PRO A 55 -12.01 0.62 -22.67
CA PRO A 55 -13.42 0.23 -22.55
C PRO A 55 -14.11 1.19 -21.60
N PRO A 56 -15.38 1.57 -21.87
CA PRO A 56 -16.09 2.55 -21.07
C PRO A 56 -16.07 2.11 -19.61
N LYS A 57 -15.44 2.93 -18.78
CA LYS A 57 -15.38 2.71 -17.34
C LYS A 57 -16.83 2.62 -16.83
N PRO A 58 -17.22 1.55 -16.13
CA PRO A 58 -18.58 1.42 -15.63
C PRO A 58 -18.93 2.66 -14.81
N PRO A 59 -20.20 3.14 -14.88
CA PRO A 59 -20.60 4.36 -14.21
C PRO A 59 -20.21 4.28 -12.74
N ALA A 60 -19.52 5.32 -12.26
CA ALA A 60 -19.09 5.37 -10.88
C ALA A 60 -20.32 5.27 -9.96
N PRO A 61 -20.30 4.43 -8.92
CA PRO A 61 -21.44 4.28 -8.02
C PRO A 61 -21.80 5.65 -7.43
N ALA A 62 -23.10 5.94 -7.40
CA ALA A 62 -23.60 7.20 -6.90
C ALA A 62 -23.25 7.35 -5.41
N VAL A 63 -22.71 8.51 -5.06
CA VAL A 63 -22.40 8.87 -3.67
C VAL A 63 -23.68 9.42 -3.02
N VAL A 64 -24.10 8.78 -1.93
CA VAL A 64 -25.33 9.14 -1.20
C VAL A 64 -25.03 10.06 -0.02
N SER A 65 -23.89 9.89 0.60
CA SER A 65 -23.47 10.66 1.80
C SER A 65 -21.96 10.76 1.87
N VAL A 66 -21.48 11.88 2.38
CA VAL A 66 -20.05 12.15 2.60
C VAL A 66 -19.84 12.58 4.05
N SER A 67 -18.87 11.99 4.70
CA SER A 67 -18.45 12.40 6.05
C SER A 67 -16.93 12.30 6.19
N THR A 68 -16.37 12.96 7.21
CA THR A 68 -14.95 12.90 7.53
C THR A 68 -14.75 12.55 8.99
N GLY A 69 -13.65 11.88 9.30
CA GLY A 69 -13.32 11.54 10.68
C GLY A 69 -12.03 10.75 10.77
N GLN A 70 -11.77 10.16 11.92
CA GLN A 70 -10.64 9.27 12.10
C GLN A 70 -11.04 7.82 11.80
N ALA A 71 -10.15 7.12 11.08
CA ALA A 71 -10.19 5.68 10.93
C ALA A 71 -9.09 5.02 11.73
N SER A 72 -9.34 3.82 12.24
CA SER A 72 -8.33 2.88 12.69
C SER A 72 -8.51 1.53 11.97
N TRP A 73 -7.80 0.50 12.41
CA TRP A 73 -7.93 -0.82 11.83
C TRP A 73 -7.75 -1.92 12.88
N TYR A 74 -8.32 -3.08 12.59
CA TYR A 74 -8.18 -4.27 13.43
C TYR A 74 -6.81 -4.89 13.24
N GLY A 75 -6.04 -4.97 14.32
CA GLY A 75 -4.74 -5.64 14.34
C GLY A 75 -4.84 -7.16 14.14
N PRO A 76 -3.69 -7.84 13.97
CA PRO A 76 -3.64 -9.30 13.74
C PRO A 76 -4.34 -10.12 14.83
N GLY A 77 -4.38 -9.65 16.07
CA GLY A 77 -5.03 -10.33 17.19
C GLY A 77 -6.55 -10.50 17.05
N PHE A 78 -7.18 -9.85 16.09
CA PHE A 78 -8.62 -9.99 15.83
C PHE A 78 -8.95 -11.02 14.75
N PHE A 79 -7.96 -11.58 14.07
CA PHE A 79 -8.22 -12.58 13.04
C PHE A 79 -8.85 -13.85 13.65
N GLY A 80 -9.83 -14.40 12.95
CA GLY A 80 -10.60 -15.54 13.41
C GLY A 80 -11.84 -15.17 14.24
N ASN A 81 -11.93 -13.95 14.77
CA ASN A 81 -13.11 -13.51 15.50
C ASN A 81 -14.29 -13.26 14.56
N ARG A 82 -15.49 -13.45 15.07
CA ARG A 82 -16.72 -13.12 14.36
C ARG A 82 -17.03 -11.63 14.50
N THR A 83 -17.40 -11.02 13.38
CA THR A 83 -17.95 -9.66 13.34
C THR A 83 -19.42 -9.65 13.76
N ALA A 84 -20.00 -8.48 13.97
CA ALA A 84 -21.41 -8.34 14.34
C ALA A 84 -22.38 -8.88 13.26
N SER A 85 -21.95 -9.01 12.01
CA SER A 85 -22.72 -9.68 10.95
C SER A 85 -22.60 -11.22 10.96
N GLY A 86 -21.74 -11.77 11.83
CA GLY A 86 -21.44 -13.19 11.92
C GLY A 86 -20.31 -13.67 11.02
N GLU A 87 -19.76 -12.82 10.18
CA GLU A 87 -18.62 -13.16 9.34
C GLU A 87 -17.34 -13.30 10.16
N VAL A 88 -16.45 -14.20 9.74
CA VAL A 88 -15.13 -14.35 10.37
C VAL A 88 -14.15 -13.34 9.77
N LEU A 89 -13.49 -12.56 10.63
CA LEU A 89 -12.47 -11.60 10.20
C LEU A 89 -11.23 -12.35 9.70
N ARG A 90 -10.85 -12.08 8.46
CA ARG A 90 -9.70 -12.71 7.80
C ARG A 90 -8.70 -11.66 7.32
N PRO A 91 -7.40 -12.01 7.24
CA PRO A 91 -6.41 -11.14 6.59
C PRO A 91 -6.84 -10.83 5.14
N GLY A 92 -6.58 -9.60 4.70
CA GLY A 92 -6.83 -9.21 3.30
C GLY A 92 -8.27 -8.83 2.97
N THR A 93 -9.24 -8.94 3.89
CA THR A 93 -10.62 -8.54 3.63
C THR A 93 -10.77 -7.02 3.49
N LEU A 94 -11.68 -6.60 2.59
CA LEU A 94 -12.06 -5.20 2.38
C LEU A 94 -13.39 -4.92 3.08
N THR A 95 -13.39 -5.04 4.41
CA THR A 95 -14.55 -4.81 5.27
C THR A 95 -14.25 -3.79 6.34
N ALA A 96 -15.28 -3.28 7.00
CA ALA A 96 -15.13 -2.30 8.07
C ALA A 96 -16.30 -2.35 9.06
N ALA A 97 -16.05 -1.82 10.26
CA ALA A 97 -17.06 -1.52 11.25
C ALA A 97 -17.52 -0.07 11.16
N HIS A 98 -18.82 0.14 11.25
CA HIS A 98 -19.43 1.45 11.36
C HIS A 98 -20.60 1.41 12.37
N ARG A 99 -20.81 2.54 13.06
CA ARG A 99 -21.80 2.57 14.17
C ARG A 99 -23.23 2.33 13.70
N THR A 100 -23.64 2.93 12.59
CA THR A 100 -25.05 3.03 12.18
C THR A 100 -25.34 2.53 10.77
N LEU A 101 -24.35 2.52 9.85
CA LEU A 101 -24.59 2.09 8.48
C LEU A 101 -25.05 0.62 8.43
N PRO A 102 -26.04 0.28 7.60
CA PRO A 102 -26.50 -1.10 7.43
C PRO A 102 -25.35 -2.04 7.00
N PHE A 103 -25.43 -3.30 7.43
CA PHE A 103 -24.53 -4.31 6.91
C PHE A 103 -24.68 -4.48 5.39
N GLY A 104 -23.58 -4.71 4.72
CA GLY A 104 -23.55 -4.78 3.24
C GLY A 104 -23.34 -3.43 2.55
N THR A 105 -23.53 -2.30 3.24
CA THR A 105 -23.27 -0.97 2.67
C THR A 105 -21.84 -0.86 2.16
N LYS A 106 -21.66 -0.38 0.94
CA LYS A 106 -20.35 -0.07 0.36
C LYS A 106 -19.96 1.36 0.68
N VAL A 107 -18.76 1.54 1.15
CA VAL A 107 -18.21 2.86 1.50
C VAL A 107 -16.85 3.01 0.84
N ARG A 108 -16.66 4.10 0.07
CA ARG A 108 -15.33 4.50 -0.36
C ARG A 108 -14.68 5.27 0.77
N VAL A 109 -13.55 4.77 1.22
CA VAL A 109 -12.72 5.41 2.25
C VAL A 109 -11.50 5.99 1.55
N THR A 110 -11.23 7.27 1.76
CA THR A 110 -10.05 7.95 1.22
C THR A 110 -9.22 8.47 2.38
N ASN A 111 -7.97 8.08 2.43
CA ASN A 111 -7.00 8.58 3.39
C ASN A 111 -6.57 9.99 2.95
N LEU A 112 -6.85 11.00 3.76
CA LEU A 112 -6.62 12.40 3.42
C LEU A 112 -5.14 12.80 3.45
N TRP A 113 -4.28 11.98 4.04
CA TRP A 113 -2.86 12.25 4.08
C TRP A 113 -2.13 11.86 2.79
N ASN A 114 -2.49 10.71 2.20
CA ASN A 114 -1.78 10.18 1.03
C ASN A 114 -2.66 10.05 -0.23
N GLY A 115 -3.95 10.42 -0.15
CA GLY A 115 -4.89 10.37 -1.25
C GLY A 115 -5.35 8.95 -1.66
N ARG A 116 -4.83 7.89 -1.02
CA ARG A 116 -5.21 6.51 -1.35
C ARG A 116 -6.65 6.25 -0.96
N SER A 117 -7.35 5.48 -1.77
CA SER A 117 -8.75 5.12 -1.51
C SER A 117 -8.99 3.62 -1.67
N ALA A 118 -9.96 3.11 -0.91
CA ALA A 118 -10.45 1.75 -1.00
C ALA A 118 -11.97 1.73 -0.83
N VAL A 119 -12.64 0.80 -1.50
CA VAL A 119 -14.06 0.53 -1.27
C VAL A 119 -14.17 -0.64 -0.30
N VAL A 120 -14.84 -0.42 0.82
CA VAL A 120 -15.05 -1.41 1.86
C VAL A 120 -16.54 -1.70 2.03
N ARG A 121 -16.86 -2.90 2.52
CA ARG A 121 -18.21 -3.29 2.87
C ARG A 121 -18.36 -3.29 4.39
N ILE A 122 -19.44 -2.70 4.89
CA ILE A 122 -19.74 -2.69 6.31
C ILE A 122 -20.27 -4.08 6.71
N ASN A 123 -19.60 -4.71 7.67
CA ASN A 123 -19.99 -6.01 8.22
C ASN A 123 -19.85 -6.10 9.76
N ASP A 124 -19.46 -4.99 10.38
CA ASP A 124 -19.27 -4.97 11.82
C ASP A 124 -19.82 -3.68 12.45
N ARG A 125 -19.91 -3.66 13.78
CA ARG A 125 -20.35 -2.53 14.59
C ARG A 125 -19.20 -1.94 15.38
N GLY A 126 -19.16 -0.63 15.44
CA GLY A 126 -18.12 0.18 16.07
C GLY A 126 -17.64 1.30 15.14
N PRO A 127 -16.63 2.04 15.53
CA PRO A 127 -16.00 2.10 16.86
C PRO A 127 -16.91 2.73 17.92
N PHE A 128 -16.86 2.22 19.15
CA PHE A 128 -17.66 2.75 20.25
C PHE A 128 -16.89 3.72 21.15
N HIS A 129 -15.58 3.83 20.95
CA HIS A 129 -14.70 4.69 21.75
C HIS A 129 -13.93 5.69 20.90
N GLY A 130 -13.71 6.88 21.45
CA GLY A 130 -12.95 7.96 20.83
C GLY A 130 -13.67 8.65 19.66
N ALA A 131 -12.91 9.48 18.94
CA ALA A 131 -13.38 10.28 17.80
C ALA A 131 -13.37 9.52 16.45
N ARG A 132 -13.17 8.21 16.49
CA ARG A 132 -13.16 7.37 15.29
C ARG A 132 -14.56 7.20 14.72
N VAL A 133 -14.63 7.17 13.40
CA VAL A 133 -15.90 6.98 12.66
C VAL A 133 -15.97 5.60 12.01
N ILE A 134 -14.84 4.97 11.74
CA ILE A 134 -14.74 3.68 11.06
C ILE A 134 -13.53 2.90 11.56
N ASP A 135 -13.65 1.59 11.69
CA ASP A 135 -12.55 0.68 11.93
C ASP A 135 -12.43 -0.29 10.75
N LEU A 136 -11.26 -0.34 10.15
CA LEU A 136 -11.01 -1.05 8.89
C LEU A 136 -10.46 -2.46 9.15
N ALA A 137 -10.82 -3.42 8.33
CA ALA A 137 -10.13 -4.69 8.27
C ALA A 137 -8.71 -4.49 7.69
N HIS A 138 -7.80 -5.42 8.00
CA HIS A 138 -6.39 -5.33 7.63
C HIS A 138 -6.15 -5.10 6.12
N GLY A 139 -6.92 -5.76 5.24
CA GLY A 139 -6.78 -5.57 3.80
C GLY A 139 -7.08 -4.15 3.35
N ALA A 140 -8.14 -3.55 3.90
CA ALA A 140 -8.51 -2.16 3.63
C ALA A 140 -7.45 -1.18 4.18
N ALA A 141 -6.98 -1.41 5.40
CA ALA A 141 -5.93 -0.59 6.02
C ALA A 141 -4.62 -0.62 5.22
N ASN A 142 -4.26 -1.78 4.69
CA ASN A 142 -3.08 -1.96 3.85
C ASN A 142 -3.21 -1.18 2.52
N GLN A 143 -4.35 -1.29 1.86
CA GLN A 143 -4.64 -0.54 0.63
C GLN A 143 -4.54 0.97 0.84
N LEU A 144 -5.04 1.45 1.96
CA LEU A 144 -5.03 2.88 2.33
C LEU A 144 -3.66 3.35 2.87
N GLY A 145 -2.71 2.45 3.10
CA GLY A 145 -1.42 2.77 3.71
C GLY A 145 -1.53 3.18 5.18
N LEU A 146 -2.52 2.64 5.91
CA LEU A 146 -2.85 3.03 7.27
C LEU A 146 -2.23 2.10 8.32
N VAL A 147 -1.70 0.96 7.91
CA VAL A 147 -1.17 -0.07 8.82
C VAL A 147 -0.04 0.47 9.69
N ALA A 148 0.88 1.23 9.11
CA ALA A 148 2.03 1.77 9.83
C ALA A 148 1.66 2.89 10.82
N SER A 149 0.67 3.73 10.48
CA SER A 149 0.24 4.85 11.32
C SER A 149 -0.77 4.45 12.40
N GLY A 150 -1.42 3.31 12.25
CA GLY A 150 -2.49 2.83 13.13
C GLY A 150 -3.81 3.59 12.99
N VAL A 151 -3.75 4.90 12.80
CA VAL A 151 -4.89 5.81 12.63
C VAL A 151 -4.62 6.84 11.53
N ALA A 152 -5.66 7.28 10.84
CA ALA A 152 -5.57 8.36 9.87
C ALA A 152 -6.88 9.15 9.77
N LYS A 153 -6.78 10.41 9.33
CA LYS A 153 -7.95 11.19 8.90
C LYS A 153 -8.42 10.69 7.54
N VAL A 154 -9.70 10.37 7.44
CA VAL A 154 -10.30 9.82 6.23
C VAL A 154 -11.56 10.57 5.84
N LYS A 155 -11.86 10.54 4.53
CA LYS A 155 -13.16 10.87 3.96
C LYS A 155 -13.90 9.58 3.68
N LEU A 156 -15.16 9.50 4.07
CA LEU A 156 -16.08 8.40 3.83
C LEU A 156 -17.15 8.84 2.83
N GLU A 157 -17.34 8.07 1.79
CA GLU A 157 -18.37 8.28 0.78
C GLU A 157 -19.22 7.02 0.72
N VAL A 158 -20.47 7.11 1.17
CA VAL A 158 -21.42 6.00 1.10
C VAL A 158 -21.88 5.83 -0.35
N LEU A 159 -21.77 4.63 -0.86
CA LEU A 159 -22.06 4.29 -2.25
C LEU A 159 -23.39 3.53 -2.35
N ARG A 160 -24.12 3.80 -3.43
CA ARG A 160 -25.36 3.12 -3.77
C ARG A 160 -25.16 2.21 -4.96
#